data_0540d7ca9a7dab59fd5134d01b9710fa
#
_entry.id   0540d7ca9a7dab59fd5134d01b9710fa
#
_cell.length_a   1.000
_cell.length_b   1.000
_cell.length_c   1.000
_cell.angle_alpha   90.00
_cell.angle_beta   90.00
_cell.angle_gamma   90.00
#
_symmetry.space_group_name_H-M   'P 1'
#
loop_
_entity.id
_entity.type
_entity.pdbx_description
1 polymer ?
#
loop_
_entity_poly.entity_id
_entity_poly.type
_entity_poly.pdbx_seq_one_letter_code
_entity_poly.pdbx_strand_id
1 'polypeptide(L)'
;MSKKVELLEEWFQRVWNEADLDAIDEIFSEDAKAKGLMPEMRLGPKDFREFVPLVLALIEDVKIELVNSTENDEWIQSLYKVTARSIANSAPVLVLGQVSVRVIDGKFTEAYNCFDFMGLFEQIGQLPEQSLGICLTGGTLS
;
A
#
# COMPACT_ATOMS: atom_id res chain seq x y z
N MET A 1 5.71 -21.95 -5.34
CA MET A 1 5.59 -20.50 -5.16
C MET A 1 6.92 -19.96 -4.66
N SER A 2 7.33 -18.81 -5.12
CA SER A 2 8.65 -18.28 -4.75
C SER A 2 8.64 -17.70 -3.34
N LYS A 3 9.82 -17.66 -2.72
CA LYS A 3 9.98 -17.08 -1.39
C LYS A 3 9.72 -15.58 -1.39
N LYS A 4 10.02 -14.89 -2.50
CA LYS A 4 9.77 -13.43 -2.58
C LYS A 4 8.28 -13.14 -2.63
N VAL A 5 7.51 -13.93 -3.39
CA VAL A 5 6.05 -13.78 -3.41
C VAL A 5 5.47 -14.04 -2.02
N GLU A 6 5.93 -15.10 -1.37
CA GLU A 6 5.47 -15.44 -0.01
C GLU A 6 5.78 -14.32 0.98
N LEU A 7 6.97 -13.72 0.89
CA LEU A 7 7.35 -12.63 1.77
C LEU A 7 6.49 -11.39 1.55
N LEU A 8 6.19 -11.07 0.29
CA LEU A 8 5.31 -9.95 -0.03
C LEU A 8 3.88 -10.21 0.47
N GLU A 9 3.39 -11.44 0.30
CA GLU A 9 2.08 -11.81 0.84
C GLU A 9 2.07 -11.70 2.37
N GLU A 10 3.14 -12.12 3.02
CA GLU A 10 3.27 -12.01 4.47
C GLU A 10 3.27 -10.56 4.93
N TRP A 11 3.97 -9.68 4.20
CA TRP A 11 3.97 -8.24 4.49
C TRP A 11 2.55 -7.68 4.47
N PHE A 12 1.81 -7.90 3.38
CA PHE A 12 0.46 -7.39 3.28
C PHE A 12 -0.48 -8.02 4.31
N GLN A 13 -0.35 -9.31 4.55
CA GLN A 13 -1.21 -10.01 5.50
C GLN A 13 -0.98 -9.53 6.93
N ARG A 14 0.27 -9.52 7.37
CA ARG A 14 0.58 -9.20 8.77
C ARG A 14 0.50 -7.71 9.05
N VAL A 15 1.13 -6.90 8.21
CA VAL A 15 1.21 -5.45 8.48
C VAL A 15 -0.13 -4.76 8.25
N TRP A 16 -0.78 -5.08 7.13
CA TRP A 16 -1.98 -4.36 6.72
C TRP A 16 -3.29 -5.06 7.09
N ASN A 17 -3.41 -6.34 6.79
CA ASN A 17 -4.67 -7.05 7.07
C ASN A 17 -4.85 -7.31 8.56
N GLU A 18 -3.77 -7.60 9.28
CA GLU A 18 -3.81 -7.92 10.70
C GLU A 18 -3.37 -6.76 11.60
N ALA A 19 -2.86 -5.68 11.03
CA ALA A 19 -2.33 -4.54 11.78
C ALA A 19 -1.23 -4.93 12.76
N ASP A 20 -0.41 -5.92 12.39
CA ASP A 20 0.72 -6.38 13.19
C ASP A 20 1.94 -5.51 12.88
N LEU A 21 2.11 -4.43 13.63
CA LEU A 21 3.20 -3.48 13.39
C LEU A 21 4.59 -4.06 13.66
N ASP A 22 4.67 -5.09 14.48
CA ASP A 22 5.96 -5.72 14.76
C ASP A 22 6.52 -6.46 13.54
N ALA A 23 5.62 -6.88 12.63
CA ALA A 23 6.05 -7.52 11.40
C ALA A 23 6.89 -6.58 10.52
N ILE A 24 6.71 -5.28 10.66
CA ILE A 24 7.47 -4.29 9.89
C ILE A 24 8.97 -4.50 10.10
N ASP A 25 9.40 -4.58 11.35
CA ASP A 25 10.83 -4.74 11.65
C ASP A 25 11.36 -6.13 11.31
N GLU A 26 10.49 -7.13 11.25
CA GLU A 26 10.88 -8.48 10.87
C GLU A 26 11.13 -8.61 9.36
N ILE A 27 10.37 -7.88 8.56
CA ILE A 27 10.37 -8.01 7.11
C ILE A 27 11.18 -6.90 6.43
N PHE A 28 11.07 -5.68 6.94
CA PHE A 28 11.70 -4.50 6.36
C PHE A 28 13.07 -4.30 7.01
N SER A 29 14.12 -4.20 6.20
CA SER A 29 15.47 -3.99 6.71
C SER A 29 15.57 -2.63 7.40
N GLU A 30 16.43 -2.54 8.43
CA GLU A 30 16.60 -1.32 9.22
C GLU A 30 16.91 -0.09 8.37
N ASP A 31 17.75 -0.25 7.35
CA ASP A 31 18.19 0.85 6.49
C ASP A 31 17.33 1.02 5.23
N ALA A 32 16.30 0.20 5.08
CA ALA A 32 15.48 0.21 3.88
C ALA A 32 14.57 1.44 3.82
N LYS A 33 14.28 1.88 2.62
CA LYS A 33 13.38 3.01 2.36
C LYS A 33 12.41 2.65 1.25
N ALA A 34 11.15 2.98 1.46
CA ALA A 34 10.11 2.84 0.44
C ALA A 34 9.77 4.22 -0.12
N LYS A 35 9.63 4.27 -1.43
CA LYS A 35 9.31 5.50 -2.16
C LYS A 35 7.96 5.36 -2.85
N GLY A 36 7.33 6.48 -3.16
CA GLY A 36 6.11 6.52 -3.97
C GLY A 36 4.81 6.56 -3.20
N LEU A 37 4.81 6.23 -1.91
CA LEU A 37 3.61 6.30 -1.09
C LEU A 37 3.30 7.73 -0.65
N MET A 38 4.32 8.47 -0.28
CA MET A 38 4.18 9.86 0.14
C MET A 38 5.05 10.74 -0.74
N PRO A 39 4.54 11.90 -1.19
CA PRO A 39 5.35 12.81 -2.00
C PRO A 39 6.61 13.23 -1.23
N GLU A 40 7.75 13.13 -1.90
CA GLU A 40 9.04 13.58 -1.39
C GLU A 40 9.50 12.91 -0.08
N MET A 41 8.79 11.86 0.36
CA MET A 41 9.18 11.12 1.56
C MET A 41 9.66 9.72 1.21
N ARG A 42 10.65 9.28 1.96
CA ARG A 42 11.13 7.91 1.92
C ARG A 42 10.76 7.28 3.25
N LEU A 43 9.95 6.22 3.21
CA LEU A 43 9.48 5.58 4.42
C LEU A 43 10.39 4.45 4.85
N GLY A 44 11.05 4.61 6.00
CA GLY A 44 11.75 3.52 6.66
C GLY A 44 10.81 2.76 7.59
N PRO A 45 11.32 1.75 8.31
CA PRO A 45 10.47 0.96 9.22
C PRO A 45 9.76 1.83 10.26
N LYS A 46 10.45 2.81 10.81
CA LYS A 46 9.89 3.70 11.81
C LYS A 46 8.73 4.52 11.26
N ASP A 47 8.89 5.00 10.02
CA ASP A 47 7.85 5.78 9.35
C ASP A 47 6.62 4.93 9.06
N PHE A 48 6.80 3.66 8.70
CA PHE A 48 5.67 2.74 8.48
C PHE A 48 4.89 2.49 9.76
N ARG A 49 5.53 2.47 10.91
CA ARG A 49 4.83 2.31 12.19
C ARG A 49 3.87 3.47 12.45
N GLU A 50 4.13 4.64 11.87
CA GLU A 50 3.22 5.79 11.96
C GLU A 50 2.23 5.83 10.81
N PHE A 51 2.69 5.49 9.61
CA PHE A 51 1.88 5.56 8.39
C PHE A 51 0.74 4.53 8.37
N VAL A 52 1.03 3.28 8.73
CA VAL A 52 0.03 2.21 8.68
C VAL A 52 -1.19 2.53 9.56
N PRO A 53 -1.01 2.95 10.82
CA PRO A 53 -2.18 3.31 11.66
C PRO A 53 -2.99 4.48 11.09
N LEU A 54 -2.34 5.44 10.43
CA LEU A 54 -3.06 6.56 9.81
C LEU A 54 -4.04 6.07 8.75
N VAL A 55 -3.58 5.17 7.89
CA VAL A 55 -4.44 4.61 6.85
C VAL A 55 -5.52 3.72 7.44
N LEU A 56 -5.15 2.87 8.40
CA LEU A 56 -6.09 1.94 9.01
C LEU A 56 -7.11 2.62 9.92
N ALA A 57 -6.91 3.89 10.25
CA ALA A 57 -7.92 4.68 10.95
C ALA A 57 -9.07 5.10 10.02
N LEU A 58 -8.89 4.96 8.71
CA LEU A 58 -9.87 5.39 7.70
C LEU A 58 -10.70 4.23 7.15
N ILE A 59 -10.18 3.01 7.22
CA ILE A 59 -10.80 1.84 6.59
C ILE A 59 -10.76 0.65 7.54
N GLU A 60 -11.74 -0.25 7.37
CA GLU A 60 -11.82 -1.49 8.15
C GLU A 60 -12.05 -2.67 7.22
N ASP A 61 -11.96 -3.88 7.76
CA ASP A 61 -12.10 -5.12 6.96
C ASP A 61 -11.12 -5.14 5.78
N VAL A 62 -9.89 -4.71 6.05
CA VAL A 62 -8.87 -4.59 5.01
C VAL A 62 -8.39 -5.96 4.55
N LYS A 63 -8.39 -6.15 3.24
CA LYS A 63 -7.84 -7.35 2.63
C LYS A 63 -7.03 -6.94 1.42
N ILE A 64 -5.74 -7.22 1.44
CA ILE A 64 -4.84 -6.95 0.32
C ILE A 64 -4.43 -8.28 -0.29
N GLU A 65 -4.65 -8.42 -1.59
CA GLU A 65 -4.34 -9.63 -2.32
C GLU A 65 -3.44 -9.33 -3.51
N LEU A 66 -2.48 -10.20 -3.76
CA LEU A 66 -1.66 -10.09 -4.96
C LEU A 66 -2.48 -10.59 -6.15
N VAL A 67 -2.54 -9.79 -7.21
CA VAL A 67 -3.29 -10.12 -8.42
C VAL A 67 -2.37 -10.79 -9.44
N ASN A 68 -1.20 -10.21 -9.64
CA ASN A 68 -0.25 -10.69 -10.62
C ASN A 68 1.15 -10.29 -10.19
N SER A 69 2.06 -11.25 -10.12
CA SER A 69 3.41 -11.03 -9.63
C SER A 69 4.44 -11.55 -10.61
N THR A 70 5.54 -10.83 -10.75
CA THR A 70 6.70 -11.28 -11.52
C THR A 70 7.95 -11.10 -10.68
N GLU A 71 8.96 -11.90 -10.96
CA GLU A 71 10.23 -11.84 -10.25
C GLU A 71 11.37 -11.66 -11.24
N ASN A 72 12.42 -10.99 -10.81
CA ASN A 72 13.61 -10.75 -11.60
C ASN A 72 14.77 -10.55 -10.62
N ASP A 73 15.69 -11.54 -10.60
CA ASP A 73 16.84 -11.52 -9.69
C ASP A 73 16.43 -11.29 -8.23
N GLU A 74 16.81 -10.14 -7.66
CA GLU A 74 16.49 -9.80 -6.28
C GLU A 74 15.13 -9.12 -6.13
N TRP A 75 14.43 -8.86 -7.24
CA TRP A 75 13.22 -8.04 -7.24
C TRP A 75 11.96 -8.88 -7.38
N ILE A 76 10.89 -8.38 -6.77
CA ILE A 76 9.53 -8.83 -7.03
C ILE A 76 8.67 -7.62 -7.35
N GLN A 77 7.88 -7.75 -8.41
CA GLN A 77 6.87 -6.75 -8.79
C GLN A 77 5.51 -7.40 -8.68
N SER A 78 4.55 -6.65 -8.17
CA SER A 78 3.19 -7.17 -8.06
C SER A 78 2.16 -6.08 -8.23
N LEU A 79 1.12 -6.41 -8.99
CA LEU A 79 -0.13 -5.69 -8.97
C LEU A 79 -0.92 -6.27 -7.80
N TYR A 80 -1.43 -5.42 -6.92
CA TYR A 80 -2.22 -5.87 -5.79
C TYR A 80 -3.56 -5.14 -5.72
N LYS A 81 -4.51 -5.76 -5.05
CA LYS A 81 -5.87 -5.24 -4.90
C LYS A 81 -6.15 -5.08 -3.42
N VAL A 82 -6.69 -3.93 -3.06
CA VAL A 82 -7.13 -3.65 -1.70
C VAL A 82 -8.65 -3.57 -1.69
N THR A 83 -9.27 -4.40 -0.86
CA THR A 83 -10.69 -4.29 -0.56
C THR A 83 -10.84 -3.95 0.91
N ALA A 84 -11.83 -3.12 1.21
CA ALA A 84 -12.04 -2.66 2.59
C ALA A 84 -13.42 -2.02 2.66
N ARG A 85 -13.72 -1.43 3.81
CA ARG A 85 -14.93 -0.65 4.05
C ARG A 85 -14.53 0.64 4.69
N SER A 86 -15.12 1.74 4.24
CA SER A 86 -14.87 3.05 4.85
C SER A 86 -15.47 3.10 6.26
N ILE A 87 -14.68 3.53 7.23
CA ILE A 87 -15.18 3.70 8.60
C ILE A 87 -16.20 4.84 8.65
N ALA A 88 -15.94 5.91 7.91
CA ALA A 88 -16.78 7.12 7.96
C ALA A 88 -18.18 6.92 7.38
N ASN A 89 -18.32 6.22 6.25
CA ASN A 89 -19.59 6.11 5.54
C ASN A 89 -20.00 4.68 5.20
N SER A 90 -19.26 3.69 5.67
CA SER A 90 -19.53 2.26 5.44
C SER A 90 -19.52 1.85 3.97
N ALA A 91 -19.00 2.71 3.08
CA ALA A 91 -18.95 2.40 1.65
C ALA A 91 -17.89 1.33 1.38
N PRO A 92 -18.13 0.45 0.40
CA PRO A 92 -17.12 -0.51 0.00
C PRO A 92 -15.97 0.19 -0.70
N VAL A 93 -14.75 -0.30 -0.47
CA VAL A 93 -13.54 0.25 -1.06
C VAL A 93 -12.88 -0.82 -1.92
N LEU A 94 -12.51 -0.43 -3.13
CA LEU A 94 -11.73 -1.27 -4.04
C LEU A 94 -10.72 -0.40 -4.76
N VAL A 95 -9.45 -0.62 -4.50
CA VAL A 95 -8.37 0.13 -5.17
C VAL A 95 -7.24 -0.81 -5.54
N LEU A 96 -6.48 -0.40 -6.53
CA LEU A 96 -5.32 -1.14 -7.00
C LEU A 96 -4.04 -0.39 -6.68
N GLY A 97 -2.95 -1.13 -6.58
CA GLY A 97 -1.63 -0.56 -6.46
C GLY A 97 -0.60 -1.46 -7.10
N GLN A 98 0.58 -0.93 -7.31
CA GLN A 98 1.70 -1.71 -7.82
C GLN A 98 2.92 -1.44 -6.95
N VAL A 99 3.68 -2.49 -6.68
CA VAL A 99 4.86 -2.38 -5.85
C VAL A 99 6.02 -3.13 -6.50
N SER A 100 7.20 -2.56 -6.36
CA SER A 100 8.44 -3.19 -6.77
C SER A 100 9.33 -3.24 -5.54
N VAL A 101 9.76 -4.43 -5.13
CA VAL A 101 10.50 -4.62 -3.89
C VAL A 101 11.75 -5.43 -4.15
N ARG A 102 12.86 -4.95 -3.60
CA ARG A 102 14.12 -5.69 -3.62
C ARG A 102 14.23 -6.50 -2.34
N VAL A 103 14.50 -7.78 -2.50
CA VAL A 103 14.60 -8.71 -1.36
C VAL A 103 16.01 -9.27 -1.31
N ILE A 104 16.69 -9.05 -0.19
CA ILE A 104 18.03 -9.60 0.06
C ILE A 104 18.02 -10.24 1.43
N ASP A 105 18.50 -11.49 1.49
CA ASP A 105 18.57 -12.26 2.74
C ASP A 105 17.24 -12.31 3.49
N GLY A 106 16.16 -12.46 2.74
CA GLY A 106 14.82 -12.61 3.32
C GLY A 106 14.22 -11.33 3.87
N LYS A 107 14.75 -10.17 3.49
CA LYS A 107 14.22 -8.88 3.96
C LYS A 107 14.05 -7.91 2.79
N PHE A 108 13.08 -7.00 2.95
CA PHE A 108 12.90 -5.89 2.00
C PHE A 108 13.99 -4.86 2.24
N THR A 109 14.75 -4.55 1.21
CA THR A 109 15.85 -3.58 1.31
C THR A 109 15.57 -2.29 0.55
N GLU A 110 14.67 -2.33 -0.41
CA GLU A 110 14.32 -1.17 -1.23
C GLU A 110 12.93 -1.42 -1.80
N ALA A 111 12.09 -0.38 -1.84
CA ALA A 111 10.73 -0.55 -2.36
C ALA A 111 10.26 0.72 -3.06
N TYR A 112 9.43 0.50 -4.09
CA TYR A 112 8.74 1.57 -4.80
C TYR A 112 7.28 1.16 -4.89
N ASN A 113 6.37 2.07 -4.55
CA ASN A 113 4.95 1.76 -4.51
C ASN A 113 4.15 2.87 -5.17
N CYS A 114 3.23 2.48 -6.06
CA CYS A 114 2.27 3.39 -6.67
C CYS A 114 0.89 2.90 -6.27
N PHE A 115 0.21 3.66 -5.43
CA PHE A 115 -1.10 3.30 -4.91
C PHE A 115 -2.11 4.37 -5.32
N ASP A 116 -3.32 3.95 -5.67
CA ASP A 116 -4.37 4.87 -6.10
C ASP A 116 -5.04 5.55 -4.90
N PHE A 117 -4.33 6.51 -4.30
CA PHE A 117 -4.87 7.27 -3.17
C PHE A 117 -6.06 8.14 -3.58
N MET A 118 -6.05 8.68 -4.80
CA MET A 118 -7.18 9.48 -5.26
C MET A 118 -8.46 8.64 -5.28
N GLY A 119 -8.39 7.43 -5.82
CA GLY A 119 -9.53 6.52 -5.81
C GLY A 119 -9.98 6.17 -4.40
N LEU A 120 -9.03 5.94 -3.50
CA LEU A 120 -9.36 5.68 -2.10
C LEU A 120 -10.10 6.87 -1.48
N PHE A 121 -9.55 8.06 -1.60
CA PHE A 121 -10.14 9.25 -0.98
C PHE A 121 -11.50 9.61 -1.56
N GLU A 122 -11.73 9.38 -2.86
CA GLU A 122 -13.05 9.55 -3.44
C GLU A 122 -14.06 8.56 -2.85
N GLN A 123 -13.66 7.30 -2.72
CA GLN A 123 -14.55 6.25 -2.23
C GLN A 123 -14.93 6.42 -0.76
N ILE A 124 -14.02 6.94 0.06
CA ILE A 124 -14.32 7.15 1.48
C ILE A 124 -14.88 8.54 1.78
N GLY A 125 -15.11 9.34 0.74
CA GLY A 125 -15.81 10.61 0.89
C GLY A 125 -14.94 11.80 1.30
N GLN A 126 -13.62 11.66 1.25
CA GLN A 126 -12.72 12.77 1.59
C GLN A 126 -12.49 13.70 0.41
N LEU A 127 -12.64 13.20 -0.81
CA LEU A 127 -12.65 14.00 -2.02
C LEU A 127 -14.03 13.90 -2.65
N PRO A 128 -14.48 14.95 -3.36
CA PRO A 128 -15.75 14.89 -4.08
C PRO A 128 -15.76 13.72 -5.07
N GLU A 129 -16.94 13.14 -5.29
CA GLU A 129 -17.10 12.13 -6.33
C GLU A 129 -16.65 12.71 -7.66
N GLN A 130 -16.05 11.87 -8.51
CA GLN A 130 -15.57 12.28 -9.81
C GLN A 130 -14.44 13.32 -9.80
N SER A 131 -13.70 13.41 -8.68
CA SER A 131 -12.56 14.33 -8.58
C SER A 131 -11.58 14.12 -9.73
N LEU A 132 -11.27 12.87 -10.06
CA LEU A 132 -10.38 12.56 -11.16
C LEU A 132 -10.94 13.10 -12.49
N GLY A 133 -12.22 12.89 -12.75
CA GLY A 133 -12.87 13.41 -13.97
C GLY A 133 -12.83 14.92 -14.02
N ILE A 134 -13.08 15.59 -12.92
CA ILE A 134 -13.02 17.05 -12.84
C ILE A 134 -11.62 17.54 -13.22
N CYS A 135 -10.59 16.92 -12.65
CA CYS A 135 -9.21 17.32 -12.94
C CYS A 135 -8.81 17.01 -14.38
N LEU A 136 -9.29 15.88 -14.92
CA LEU A 136 -8.99 15.49 -16.32
C LEU A 136 -9.56 16.49 -17.33
N THR A 137 -10.67 17.16 -17.00
CA THR A 137 -11.26 18.17 -17.88
C THR A 137 -10.68 19.57 -17.63
N GLY A 138 -9.65 19.69 -16.80
CA GLY A 138 -9.00 20.95 -16.51
C GLY A 138 -9.62 21.74 -15.36
N GLY A 139 -10.61 21.18 -14.69
CA GLY A 139 -11.20 21.81 -13.53
C GLY A 139 -10.31 21.72 -12.30
N THR A 140 -10.66 22.47 -11.27
CA THR A 140 -9.95 22.43 -9.99
C THR A 140 -10.91 21.97 -8.90
N LEU A 141 -10.35 21.27 -7.91
CA LEU A 141 -11.08 20.92 -6.71
C LEU A 141 -11.01 22.11 -5.74
N SER A 142 -12.16 22.60 -5.33
CA SER A 142 -12.19 23.77 -4.44
C SER A 142 -13.30 23.67 -3.41
#